data_3553ba1b07d9b2aff160c4ba10be61ba
#
_entry.id   3553ba1b07d9b2aff160c4ba10be61ba
#
_cell.length_a   1.000
_cell.length_b   1.000
_cell.length_c   1.000
_cell.angle_alpha   90.00
_cell.angle_beta   90.00
_cell.angle_gamma   90.00
#
_symmetry.space_group_name_H-M   'P 1'
#
loop_
_entity.id
_entity.type
_entity.pdbx_description
1 polymer ?
#
loop_
_entity_poly.entity_id
_entity_poly.type
_entity_poly.pdbx_seq_one_letter_code
_entity_poly.pdbx_strand_id
1 'polypeptide(L)'
;MPHKKHPTPFISPGSSSLLVVFLVLAIMIFAVLSFVSAKNDYQYSLKMANAKKDYYQACNRAEEMLKELSSSFEPKEETGGFKIPIDDYRQLSVQYEILQGRKNPSYKITEWKVEMRNTWEGKDTLNLPSFLPRIP
;
A
#
# COMPACT_ATOMS: atom_id res chain seq x y z
N MET A 1 -66.03 -0.76 -43.24
CA MET A 1 -64.57 -0.51 -43.00
C MET A 1 -64.36 -0.39 -41.49
N PRO A 2 -63.60 -1.27 -40.85
CA PRO A 2 -63.41 -1.24 -39.42
C PRO A 2 -62.32 -0.22 -39.04
N HIS A 3 -62.64 0.75 -38.23
CA HIS A 3 -61.73 1.71 -37.63
C HIS A 3 -60.78 1.01 -36.65
N LYS A 4 -59.49 0.94 -36.99
CA LYS A 4 -58.41 0.53 -36.09
C LYS A 4 -58.27 1.61 -35.00
N LYS A 5 -58.71 1.29 -33.78
CA LYS A 5 -58.43 2.07 -32.59
C LYS A 5 -56.93 1.90 -32.27
N HIS A 6 -56.14 2.95 -32.47
CA HIS A 6 -54.78 3.01 -31.95
C HIS A 6 -54.86 3.04 -30.42
N PRO A 7 -54.12 2.15 -29.72
CA PRO A 7 -54.05 2.28 -28.26
C PRO A 7 -53.25 3.54 -27.92
N THR A 8 -53.89 4.51 -27.36
CA THR A 8 -53.23 5.67 -26.76
C THR A 8 -52.45 5.17 -25.55
N PRO A 9 -51.14 5.48 -25.45
CA PRO A 9 -50.38 5.12 -24.28
C PRO A 9 -50.98 5.83 -23.05
N PHE A 10 -51.42 5.05 -22.09
CA PHE A 10 -51.97 5.51 -20.84
C PHE A 10 -50.83 6.12 -20.00
N ILE A 11 -50.43 7.35 -20.31
CA ILE A 11 -49.55 8.16 -19.47
C ILE A 11 -50.43 8.78 -18.41
N SER A 12 -50.61 8.07 -17.30
CA SER A 12 -51.25 8.57 -16.13
C SER A 12 -50.42 9.72 -15.54
N PRO A 13 -51.00 10.88 -15.18
CA PRO A 13 -50.26 12.01 -14.62
C PRO A 13 -49.47 11.67 -13.35
N GLY A 14 -49.85 10.60 -12.64
CA GLY A 14 -49.09 10.10 -11.48
C GLY A 14 -47.83 9.35 -11.81
N SER A 15 -47.69 8.71 -12.99
CA SER A 15 -46.49 7.99 -13.38
C SER A 15 -45.33 8.91 -13.73
N SER A 16 -45.59 10.10 -14.26
CA SER A 16 -44.56 11.11 -14.55
C SER A 16 -43.92 11.66 -13.28
N SER A 17 -44.71 11.91 -12.23
CA SER A 17 -44.18 12.36 -10.94
C SER A 17 -43.29 11.32 -10.27
N LEU A 18 -43.69 10.06 -10.31
CA LEU A 18 -42.89 8.93 -9.75
C LEU A 18 -41.57 8.77 -10.46
N LEU A 19 -41.53 8.94 -11.78
CA LEU A 19 -40.28 8.87 -12.58
C LEU A 19 -39.31 10.01 -12.21
N VAL A 20 -39.82 11.24 -12.00
CA VAL A 20 -38.99 12.37 -11.57
C VAL A 20 -38.38 12.13 -10.19
N VAL A 21 -39.17 11.63 -9.24
CA VAL A 21 -38.66 11.28 -7.89
C VAL A 21 -37.59 10.22 -7.97
N PHE A 22 -37.80 9.17 -8.78
CA PHE A 22 -36.80 8.13 -8.97
C PHE A 22 -35.50 8.67 -9.59
N LEU A 23 -35.60 9.56 -10.57
CA LEU A 23 -34.45 10.21 -11.19
C LEU A 23 -33.64 11.03 -10.18
N VAL A 24 -34.30 11.81 -9.34
CA VAL A 24 -33.64 12.61 -8.29
C VAL A 24 -32.94 11.72 -7.29
N LEU A 25 -33.56 10.63 -6.85
CA LEU A 25 -32.94 9.66 -5.96
C LEU A 25 -31.71 9.01 -6.59
N ALA A 26 -31.78 8.63 -7.87
CA ALA A 26 -30.65 8.05 -8.59
C ALA A 26 -29.45 9.02 -8.63
N ILE A 27 -29.70 10.30 -8.96
CA ILE A 27 -28.66 11.34 -8.98
C ILE A 27 -28.04 11.52 -7.58
N MET A 28 -28.83 11.52 -6.53
CA MET A 28 -28.33 11.62 -5.15
C MET A 28 -27.42 10.44 -4.80
N ILE A 29 -27.81 9.22 -5.15
CA ILE A 29 -26.99 8.02 -4.90
C ILE A 29 -25.65 8.12 -5.63
N PHE A 30 -25.65 8.50 -6.91
CA PHE A 30 -24.42 8.69 -7.67
C PHE A 30 -23.51 9.78 -7.09
N ALA A 31 -24.09 10.88 -6.62
CA ALA A 31 -23.33 11.95 -5.98
C ALA A 31 -22.61 11.46 -4.71
N VAL A 32 -23.32 10.71 -3.86
CA VAL A 32 -22.74 10.16 -2.63
C VAL A 32 -21.64 9.13 -2.95
N LEU A 33 -21.88 8.23 -3.89
CA LEU A 33 -20.88 7.24 -4.30
C LEU A 33 -19.61 7.91 -4.87
N SER A 34 -19.77 8.93 -5.71
CA SER A 34 -18.66 9.70 -6.26
C SER A 34 -17.83 10.38 -5.19
N PHE A 35 -18.49 10.97 -4.19
CA PHE A 35 -17.85 11.62 -3.06
C PHE A 35 -17.03 10.63 -2.21
N VAL A 36 -17.62 9.47 -1.89
CA VAL A 36 -16.94 8.42 -1.11
C VAL A 36 -15.74 7.88 -1.86
N SER A 37 -15.87 7.64 -3.17
CA SER A 37 -14.76 7.19 -4.02
C SER A 37 -13.61 8.21 -4.03
N ALA A 38 -13.91 9.48 -4.26
CA ALA A 38 -12.90 10.54 -4.28
C ALA A 38 -12.17 10.67 -2.93
N LYS A 39 -12.88 10.52 -1.81
CA LYS A 39 -12.28 10.54 -0.47
C LYS A 39 -11.33 9.36 -0.25
N ASN A 40 -11.72 8.17 -0.68
CA ASN A 40 -10.89 6.98 -0.56
C ASN A 40 -9.62 7.09 -1.41
N ASP A 41 -9.73 7.58 -2.64
CA ASP A 41 -8.60 7.79 -3.55
C ASP A 41 -7.61 8.82 -2.97
N TYR A 42 -8.11 9.89 -2.38
CA TYR A 42 -7.27 10.87 -1.70
C TYR A 42 -6.49 10.26 -0.52
N GLN A 43 -7.17 9.50 0.33
CA GLN A 43 -6.52 8.83 1.47
C GLN A 43 -5.48 7.82 1.02
N TYR A 44 -5.76 7.06 -0.04
CA TYR A 44 -4.83 6.12 -0.62
C TYR A 44 -3.58 6.82 -1.17
N SER A 45 -3.77 7.90 -1.92
CA SER A 45 -2.69 8.72 -2.47
C SER A 45 -1.80 9.30 -1.36
N LEU A 46 -2.41 9.76 -0.26
CA LEU A 46 -1.68 10.27 0.89
C LEU A 46 -0.84 9.18 1.57
N LYS A 47 -1.39 7.98 1.75
CA LYS A 47 -0.64 6.84 2.30
C LYS A 47 0.54 6.46 1.42
N MET A 48 0.34 6.46 0.10
CA MET A 48 1.41 6.17 -0.85
C MET A 48 2.52 7.24 -0.83
N ALA A 49 2.14 8.52 -0.73
CA ALA A 49 3.09 9.62 -0.61
C ALA A 49 3.92 9.52 0.68
N ASN A 50 3.28 9.24 1.80
CA ASN A 50 3.95 9.04 3.08
C ASN A 50 4.89 7.82 3.04
N ALA A 51 4.44 6.70 2.52
CA ALA A 51 5.27 5.49 2.39
C ALA A 51 6.52 5.72 1.52
N LYS A 52 6.41 6.51 0.45
CA LYS A 52 7.56 6.93 -0.36
C LYS A 52 8.50 7.85 0.42
N LYS A 53 7.94 8.82 1.14
CA LYS A 53 8.72 9.74 1.96
C LYS A 53 9.55 8.97 3.01
N ASP A 54 8.93 8.04 3.72
CA ASP A 54 9.59 7.24 4.75
C ASP A 54 10.71 6.37 4.15
N TYR A 55 10.47 5.79 2.98
CA TYR A 55 11.50 5.06 2.24
C TYR A 55 12.71 5.94 1.87
N TYR A 56 12.47 7.13 1.31
CA TYR A 56 13.57 8.03 0.96
C TYR A 56 14.31 8.57 2.18
N GLN A 57 13.64 8.79 3.29
CA GLN A 57 14.30 9.13 4.55
C GLN A 57 15.22 8.02 5.04
N ALA A 58 14.79 6.75 4.94
CA ALA A 58 15.63 5.62 5.27
C ALA A 58 16.84 5.49 4.32
N CYS A 59 16.66 5.74 3.02
CA CYS A 59 17.74 5.77 2.04
C CYS A 59 18.78 6.85 2.36
N ASN A 60 18.33 8.09 2.62
CA ASN A 60 19.22 9.18 2.98
C ASN A 60 20.04 8.87 4.25
N ARG A 61 19.38 8.27 5.25
CA ARG A 61 20.05 7.85 6.47
C ARG A 61 21.09 6.75 6.21
N ALA A 62 20.79 5.82 5.30
CA ALA A 62 21.74 4.79 4.90
C ALA A 62 22.97 5.39 4.20
N GLU A 63 22.76 6.37 3.33
CA GLU A 63 23.86 7.07 2.64
C GLU A 63 24.72 7.87 3.60
N GLU A 64 24.12 8.53 4.59
CA GLU A 64 24.85 9.25 5.65
C GLU A 64 25.71 8.29 6.45
N MET A 65 25.16 7.14 6.87
CA MET A 65 25.92 6.11 7.60
C MET A 65 27.08 5.55 6.77
N LEU A 66 26.85 5.30 5.48
CA LEU A 66 27.91 4.83 4.57
C LEU A 66 29.01 5.89 4.39
N LYS A 67 28.64 7.16 4.34
CA LYS A 67 29.59 8.28 4.25
C LYS A 67 30.42 8.39 5.54
N GLU A 68 29.81 8.28 6.69
CA GLU A 68 30.51 8.27 7.99
C GLU A 68 31.48 7.09 8.08
N LEU A 69 31.06 5.90 7.66
CA LEU A 69 31.94 4.72 7.61
C LEU A 69 33.12 4.91 6.68
N SER A 70 32.92 5.55 5.53
CA SER A 70 34.01 5.83 4.58
C SER A 70 34.99 6.90 5.10
N SER A 71 34.56 7.77 6.01
CA SER A 71 35.38 8.80 6.62
C SER A 71 36.09 8.32 7.90
N SER A 72 35.61 7.25 8.52
CA SER A 72 36.23 6.66 9.71
C SER A 72 37.50 5.91 9.34
N PHE A 73 38.65 6.32 9.90
CA PHE A 73 40.00 5.90 9.47
C PHE A 73 40.37 4.47 9.86
N GLU A 74 39.53 3.74 10.57
CA GLU A 74 39.76 2.35 10.95
C GLU A 74 38.60 1.44 10.52
N PRO A 75 38.64 0.88 9.30
CA PRO A 75 37.71 -0.18 8.95
C PRO A 75 38.04 -1.43 9.76
N LYS A 76 37.25 -1.70 10.76
CA LYS A 76 37.45 -2.83 11.68
C LYS A 76 37.01 -4.16 11.07
N GLU A 77 36.26 -4.15 9.98
CA GLU A 77 35.72 -5.30 9.29
C GLU A 77 35.70 -5.05 7.77
N GLU A 78 36.13 -6.04 6.98
CA GLU A 78 36.12 -5.95 5.50
C GLU A 78 34.68 -5.95 4.93
N THR A 79 33.73 -6.53 5.64
CA THR A 79 32.32 -6.62 5.25
C THR A 79 31.44 -6.24 6.42
N GLY A 80 30.41 -5.47 6.16
CA GLY A 80 29.46 -5.07 7.19
C GLY A 80 28.05 -4.89 6.64
N GLY A 81 27.11 -4.74 7.54
CA GLY A 81 25.73 -4.46 7.18
C GLY A 81 24.97 -3.82 8.31
N PHE A 82 23.98 -3.02 7.96
CA PHE A 82 23.06 -2.40 8.92
C PHE A 82 21.63 -2.42 8.40
N LYS A 83 20.68 -2.24 9.32
CA LYS A 83 19.26 -2.24 9.02
C LYS A 83 18.63 -0.95 9.55
N ILE A 84 17.90 -0.25 8.70
CA ILE A 84 17.22 1.00 9.02
C ILE A 84 15.71 0.78 8.93
N PRO A 85 14.94 1.07 9.99
CA PRO A 85 13.49 0.96 9.92
C PRO A 85 12.93 2.01 8.96
N ILE A 86 12.04 1.59 8.06
CA ILE A 86 11.28 2.46 7.15
C ILE A 86 9.94 2.81 7.80
N ASP A 87 9.24 1.77 8.26
CA ASP A 87 7.98 1.84 8.97
C ASP A 87 7.85 0.68 9.98
N ASP A 88 6.68 0.50 10.55
CA ASP A 88 6.43 -0.55 11.56
C ASP A 88 6.63 -1.96 11.00
N TYR A 89 6.51 -2.15 9.68
CA TYR A 89 6.52 -3.45 9.02
C TYR A 89 7.73 -3.67 8.11
N ARG A 90 8.42 -2.60 7.69
CA ARG A 90 9.50 -2.66 6.70
C ARG A 90 10.79 -2.05 7.22
N GLN A 91 11.89 -2.64 6.83
CA GLN A 91 13.24 -2.15 7.11
C GLN A 91 14.09 -2.21 5.85
N LEU A 92 15.02 -1.28 5.70
CA LEU A 92 16.03 -1.28 4.68
C LEU A 92 17.25 -2.03 5.20
N SER A 93 17.62 -3.12 4.55
CA SER A 93 18.85 -3.89 4.81
C SER A 93 19.91 -3.46 3.80
N VAL A 94 21.03 -2.99 4.29
CA VAL A 94 22.18 -2.57 3.48
C VAL A 94 23.38 -3.40 3.89
N GLN A 95 24.02 -4.09 2.91
CA GLN A 95 25.28 -4.77 3.10
C GLN A 95 26.33 -4.11 2.23
N TYR A 96 27.53 -3.96 2.76
CA TYR A 96 28.64 -3.31 2.09
C TYR A 96 29.95 -4.07 2.32
N GLU A 97 30.85 -3.92 1.37
CA GLU A 97 32.21 -4.44 1.41
C GLU A 97 33.18 -3.25 1.31
N ILE A 98 34.14 -3.19 2.21
CA ILE A 98 35.18 -2.15 2.19
C ILE A 98 36.33 -2.61 1.30
N LEU A 99 36.57 -1.85 0.25
CA LEU A 99 37.68 -2.07 -0.65
C LEU A 99 38.87 -1.25 -0.15
N GLN A 100 39.93 -1.92 0.33
CA GLN A 100 41.14 -1.28 0.77
C GLN A 100 41.89 -0.74 -0.43
N GLY A 101 41.65 0.51 -0.79
CA GLY A 101 42.43 1.24 -1.79
C GLY A 101 43.64 1.96 -1.15
N ARG A 102 44.75 1.99 -1.86
CA ARG A 102 46.04 2.54 -1.38
C ARG A 102 46.01 4.00 -0.93
N LYS A 103 44.97 4.78 -1.23
CA LYS A 103 44.84 6.21 -0.89
C LYS A 103 43.54 6.63 -0.20
N ASN A 104 42.44 5.95 -0.48
CA ASN A 104 41.12 6.22 0.19
C ASN A 104 40.37 4.91 0.32
N PRO A 105 39.81 4.60 1.49
CA PRO A 105 38.87 3.50 1.61
C PRO A 105 37.65 3.80 0.76
N SER A 106 37.31 2.89 -0.12
CA SER A 106 36.09 2.94 -0.90
C SER A 106 35.20 1.79 -0.47
N TYR A 107 33.89 2.00 -0.46
CA TYR A 107 32.93 0.92 -0.16
C TYR A 107 32.18 0.53 -1.43
N LYS A 108 31.84 -0.75 -1.50
CA LYS A 108 30.97 -1.31 -2.53
C LYS A 108 29.72 -1.83 -1.85
N ILE A 109 28.56 -1.36 -2.28
CA ILE A 109 27.28 -1.88 -1.79
C ILE A 109 27.07 -3.24 -2.44
N THR A 110 26.95 -4.28 -1.62
CA THR A 110 26.71 -5.66 -2.07
C THR A 110 25.24 -6.02 -2.05
N GLU A 111 24.47 -5.44 -1.11
CA GLU A 111 23.03 -5.65 -1.04
C GLU A 111 22.32 -4.36 -0.60
N TRP A 112 21.20 -4.06 -1.28
CA TRP A 112 20.30 -2.97 -0.94
C TRP A 112 18.87 -3.47 -1.11
N LYS A 113 18.24 -3.84 0.00
CA LYS A 113 16.97 -4.56 -0.05
C LYS A 113 16.03 -4.09 1.04
N VAL A 114 14.76 -3.97 0.69
CA VAL A 114 13.69 -3.77 1.66
C VAL A 114 13.21 -5.12 2.15
N GLU A 115 13.31 -5.35 3.46
CA GLU A 115 12.86 -6.56 4.12
C GLU A 115 11.65 -6.27 5.01
N MET A 116 10.82 -7.28 5.22
CA MET A 116 9.79 -7.23 6.23
C MET A 116 10.45 -7.30 7.61
N ARG A 117 10.09 -6.37 8.47
CA ARG A 117 10.44 -6.44 9.88
C ARG A 117 9.60 -7.55 10.50
N ASN A 118 10.27 -8.62 10.93
CA ASN A 118 9.65 -9.87 11.36
C ASN A 118 8.90 -9.68 12.69
N THR A 119 7.72 -9.08 12.63
CA THR A 119 6.80 -8.93 13.77
C THR A 119 5.53 -9.75 13.58
N TRP A 120 5.50 -10.59 12.55
CA TRP A 120 4.45 -11.59 12.44
C TRP A 120 4.78 -12.78 13.35
N GLU A 121 4.69 -12.55 14.64
CA GLU A 121 4.37 -13.64 15.55
C GLU A 121 2.93 -14.04 15.24
N GLY A 122 2.78 -14.91 14.25
CA GLY A 122 1.54 -15.59 14.03
C GLY A 122 1.18 -16.29 15.33
N LYS A 123 0.28 -15.69 16.09
CA LYS A 123 -0.49 -16.48 17.05
C LYS A 123 -1.28 -17.47 16.20
N ASP A 124 -0.68 -18.60 15.91
CA ASP A 124 -1.35 -19.81 15.40
C ASP A 124 -2.28 -20.34 16.48
N THR A 125 -3.22 -19.52 16.91
CA THR A 125 -4.41 -19.97 17.59
C THR A 125 -5.59 -19.92 16.64
N LEU A 126 -5.44 -20.50 15.45
CA LEU A 126 -6.55 -21.11 14.78
C LEU A 126 -6.90 -22.35 15.61
N ASN A 127 -7.65 -22.11 16.68
CA ASN A 127 -8.30 -23.14 17.46
C ASN A 127 -9.38 -23.75 16.53
N LEU A 128 -8.94 -24.55 15.57
CA LEU A 128 -9.82 -25.33 14.74
C LEU A 128 -10.43 -26.41 15.66
N PRO A 129 -11.75 -26.36 15.91
CA PRO A 129 -12.39 -27.44 16.61
C PRO A 129 -12.12 -28.72 15.81
N SER A 130 -11.54 -29.71 16.46
CA SER A 130 -11.19 -31.01 15.89
C SER A 130 -12.44 -31.76 15.47
N PHE A 131 -13.02 -31.43 14.34
CA PHE A 131 -14.08 -32.19 13.68
C PHE A 131 -13.54 -33.27 12.71
N LEU A 132 -12.33 -33.74 12.92
CA LEU A 132 -11.88 -34.92 12.19
C LEU A 132 -12.40 -36.17 12.92
N PRO A 133 -13.33 -36.92 12.34
CA PRO A 133 -13.69 -38.24 12.87
C PRO A 133 -12.45 -39.14 12.77
N ARG A 134 -12.05 -39.68 13.90
CA ARG A 134 -11.00 -40.70 13.99
C ARG A 134 -11.47 -41.92 13.18
N ILE A 135 -10.90 -42.09 12.00
CA ILE A 135 -11.11 -43.28 11.20
C ILE A 135 -10.33 -44.43 11.88
N PRO A 136 -10.99 -45.61 12.09
CA PRO A 136 -10.39 -46.74 12.78
C PRO A 136 -9.23 -47.37 12.04
#